data_78a60dd3edc6cea10be540a15cec4566
#
_entry.id   78a60dd3edc6cea10be540a15cec4566
#
_cell.length_a   1.000
_cell.length_b   1.000
_cell.length_c   1.000
_cell.angle_alpha   90.00
_cell.angle_beta   90.00
_cell.angle_gamma   90.00
#
_symmetry.space_group_name_H-M   'P 1'
#
loop_
_entity.id
_entity.type
_entity.pdbx_description
1 polymer ?
#
loop_
_entity_poly.entity_id
_entity_poly.type
_entity_poly.pdbx_seq_one_letter_code
_entity_poly.pdbx_strand_id
1 'polypeptide(L)'
;MLNEFVLALAGLGLLAMGSFTGQQAGPSLVMKPAGIRYQVKDVGRAVEFYTRHLGFKLDQQAGPAFARVSNGSLVLWLSGPGSSGSRPLPDGRQQEPGGWNRLALEVEDLPSCVAAMKKAGLRFRNEIETGPGGKQIQLEDPDGNPVELFEPAR
;
A
#
# COMPACT_ATOMS: atom_id res chain seq x y z
N MET A 1 -49.89 70.93 -33.96
CA MET A 1 -50.48 69.64 -34.37
C MET A 1 -49.64 68.58 -33.81
N LEU A 2 -50.30 67.67 -33.16
CA LEU A 2 -49.91 66.34 -32.68
C LEU A 2 -48.78 66.18 -31.65
N ASN A 3 -49.26 65.94 -30.63
CA ASN A 3 -49.04 65.23 -29.40
C ASN A 3 -48.37 63.83 -29.58
N GLU A 4 -47.33 63.53 -28.86
CA GLU A 4 -46.96 62.19 -28.62
C GLU A 4 -46.71 61.98 -27.11
N PHE A 5 -47.56 61.19 -26.53
CA PHE A 5 -47.43 60.66 -25.16
C PHE A 5 -46.41 59.51 -25.13
N VAL A 6 -45.38 59.66 -24.33
CA VAL A 6 -44.50 58.53 -24.03
C VAL A 6 -44.89 58.01 -22.63
N LEU A 7 -45.46 56.78 -22.58
CA LEU A 7 -45.73 56.04 -21.38
C LEU A 7 -44.44 55.37 -20.92
N ALA A 8 -43.94 55.72 -19.75
CA ALA A 8 -42.84 55.00 -19.10
C ALA A 8 -43.45 53.89 -18.34
N LEU A 9 -43.19 52.63 -18.74
CA LEU A 9 -43.40 51.42 -17.93
C LEU A 9 -42.23 51.23 -17.03
N ALA A 10 -42.44 51.38 -15.71
CA ALA A 10 -41.52 50.97 -14.69
C ALA A 10 -41.63 49.46 -14.51
N GLY A 11 -40.66 48.73 -15.05
CA GLY A 11 -40.49 47.30 -14.78
C GLY A 11 -39.89 47.06 -13.41
N LEU A 12 -40.69 46.55 -12.48
CA LEU A 12 -40.24 46.08 -11.17
C LEU A 12 -39.49 44.74 -11.34
N GLY A 13 -38.17 44.78 -11.41
CA GLY A 13 -37.32 43.58 -11.42
C GLY A 13 -37.31 42.93 -10.05
N LEU A 14 -38.04 41.83 -9.92
CA LEU A 14 -38.01 40.95 -8.72
C LEU A 14 -36.71 40.20 -8.75
N LEU A 15 -35.71 40.63 -7.97
CA LEU A 15 -34.48 39.89 -7.71
C LEU A 15 -34.86 38.67 -6.84
N ALA A 16 -34.97 37.50 -7.47
CA ALA A 16 -35.03 36.25 -6.79
C ALA A 16 -33.67 36.01 -6.10
N MET A 17 -33.58 36.30 -4.81
CA MET A 17 -32.49 35.82 -3.97
C MET A 17 -32.59 34.29 -3.89
N GLY A 18 -31.86 33.59 -4.76
CA GLY A 18 -31.64 32.18 -4.64
C GLY A 18 -30.91 31.89 -3.31
N SER A 19 -31.62 31.27 -2.39
CA SER A 19 -31.00 30.73 -1.18
C SER A 19 -29.95 29.72 -1.59
N PHE A 20 -28.69 30.12 -1.55
CA PHE A 20 -27.57 29.18 -1.58
C PHE A 20 -27.69 28.29 -0.33
N THR A 21 -28.36 27.16 -0.45
CA THR A 21 -28.26 26.09 0.53
C THR A 21 -26.82 25.66 0.53
N GLY A 22 -26.07 26.09 1.54
CA GLY A 22 -24.71 25.66 1.75
C GLY A 22 -24.68 24.14 1.81
N GLN A 23 -24.12 23.54 0.77
CA GLN A 23 -23.85 22.11 0.72
C GLN A 23 -22.91 21.83 1.88
N GLN A 24 -23.41 21.19 2.93
CA GLN A 24 -22.55 20.73 4.03
C GLN A 24 -21.50 19.82 3.44
N ALA A 25 -20.24 20.28 3.49
CA ALA A 25 -19.11 19.44 3.14
C ALA A 25 -19.22 18.17 4.00
N GLY A 26 -19.27 17.00 3.35
CA GLY A 26 -19.24 15.73 4.04
C GLY A 26 -17.98 15.61 4.91
N PRO A 27 -17.92 14.63 5.82
CA PRO A 27 -16.78 14.46 6.72
C PRO A 27 -15.49 14.41 5.90
N SER A 28 -14.51 15.21 6.30
CA SER A 28 -13.19 15.20 5.68
C SER A 28 -12.53 13.84 5.87
N LEU A 29 -12.34 13.08 4.77
CA LEU A 29 -11.65 11.79 4.80
C LEU A 29 -10.14 12.03 4.85
N VAL A 30 -9.57 12.04 6.04
CA VAL A 30 -8.12 12.09 6.22
C VAL A 30 -7.58 10.67 6.26
N MET A 31 -6.83 10.27 5.21
CA MET A 31 -6.17 8.98 5.14
C MET A 31 -4.67 9.15 5.38
N LYS A 32 -4.10 8.29 6.21
CA LYS A 32 -2.66 8.26 6.48
C LYS A 32 -2.10 6.87 6.14
N PRO A 33 -0.90 6.77 5.55
CA PRO A 33 -0.23 5.50 5.37
C PRO A 33 -0.08 4.80 6.72
N ALA A 34 -0.41 3.50 6.78
CA ALA A 34 -0.30 2.71 8.00
C ALA A 34 0.66 1.54 7.85
N GLY A 35 0.70 0.89 6.69
CA GLY A 35 1.56 -0.24 6.41
C GLY A 35 1.03 -1.11 5.28
N ILE A 36 1.81 -2.12 4.93
CA ILE A 36 1.45 -3.20 4.00
C ILE A 36 1.11 -4.43 4.83
N ARG A 37 0.11 -5.21 4.41
CA ARG A 37 -0.25 -6.46 5.08
C ARG A 37 0.09 -7.65 4.19
N TYR A 38 0.86 -8.59 4.75
CA TYR A 38 1.07 -9.90 4.18
C TYR A 38 0.40 -10.98 5.02
N GLN A 39 -0.29 -11.89 4.34
CA GLN A 39 -0.77 -13.12 4.98
C GLN A 39 0.40 -14.08 5.11
N VAL A 40 0.53 -14.73 6.26
CA VAL A 40 1.58 -15.71 6.52
C VAL A 40 0.99 -16.93 7.23
N LYS A 41 1.56 -18.10 7.01
CA LYS A 41 1.13 -19.33 7.67
C LYS A 41 1.72 -19.48 9.07
N ASP A 42 2.91 -18.90 9.27
CA ASP A 42 3.64 -18.92 10.53
C ASP A 42 4.29 -17.54 10.76
N VAL A 43 3.76 -16.81 11.75
CA VAL A 43 4.21 -15.45 12.08
C VAL A 43 5.65 -15.46 12.60
N GLY A 44 6.03 -16.44 13.42
CA GLY A 44 7.38 -16.53 13.97
C GLY A 44 8.43 -16.73 12.87
N ARG A 45 8.17 -17.65 11.95
CA ARG A 45 9.03 -17.90 10.79
C ARG A 45 9.12 -16.70 9.87
N ALA A 46 8.01 -16.00 9.65
CA ALA A 46 8.00 -14.77 8.85
C ALA A 46 8.82 -13.66 9.54
N VAL A 47 8.63 -13.43 10.83
CA VAL A 47 9.43 -12.47 11.61
C VAL A 47 10.91 -12.77 11.49
N GLU A 48 11.32 -14.03 11.68
CA GLU A 48 12.73 -14.43 11.55
C GLU A 48 13.27 -14.11 10.14
N PHE A 49 12.51 -14.41 9.09
CA PHE A 49 12.90 -14.11 7.72
C PHE A 49 13.12 -12.62 7.48
N TYR A 50 12.15 -11.78 7.81
CA TYR A 50 12.23 -10.33 7.57
C TYR A 50 13.30 -9.65 8.43
N THR A 51 13.48 -10.09 9.68
CA THR A 51 14.49 -9.48 10.56
C THR A 51 15.90 -9.96 10.25
N ARG A 52 16.08 -11.23 9.91
CA ARG A 52 17.40 -11.80 9.67
C ARG A 52 17.97 -11.47 8.29
N HIS A 53 17.11 -11.44 7.27
CA HIS A 53 17.56 -11.36 5.87
C HIS A 53 17.27 -10.03 5.19
N LEU A 54 16.26 -9.27 5.64
CA LEU A 54 15.77 -8.08 4.94
C LEU A 54 15.89 -6.80 5.78
N GLY A 55 16.62 -6.83 6.90
CA GLY A 55 16.92 -5.64 7.69
C GLY A 55 15.72 -5.03 8.42
N PHE A 56 14.62 -5.75 8.56
CA PHE A 56 13.49 -5.30 9.37
C PHE A 56 13.78 -5.44 10.85
N LYS A 57 13.06 -4.66 11.65
CA LYS A 57 13.02 -4.77 13.13
C LYS A 57 11.65 -5.25 13.54
N LEU A 58 11.58 -6.10 14.55
CA LEU A 58 10.33 -6.48 15.19
C LEU A 58 9.87 -5.33 16.09
N ASP A 59 8.73 -4.73 15.79
CA ASP A 59 8.13 -3.67 16.60
C ASP A 59 7.14 -4.25 17.64
N GLN A 60 6.35 -5.26 17.22
CA GLN A 60 5.32 -5.87 18.03
C GLN A 60 5.01 -7.29 17.55
N GLN A 61 4.69 -8.18 18.49
CA GLN A 61 4.16 -9.51 18.18
C GLN A 61 3.03 -9.87 19.15
N ALA A 62 1.94 -10.38 18.62
CA ALA A 62 0.79 -10.88 19.36
C ALA A 62 0.65 -12.39 19.13
N GLY A 63 1.51 -13.15 19.80
CA GLY A 63 1.58 -14.61 19.70
C GLY A 63 1.75 -15.10 18.25
N PRO A 64 1.07 -16.19 17.87
CA PRO A 64 1.13 -16.73 16.51
C PRO A 64 0.21 -16.02 15.51
N ALA A 65 -0.62 -15.09 15.99
CA ALA A 65 -1.65 -14.47 15.14
C ALA A 65 -1.15 -13.26 14.35
N PHE A 66 -0.22 -12.47 14.91
CA PHE A 66 0.16 -11.20 14.31
C PHE A 66 1.55 -10.75 14.73
N ALA A 67 2.27 -10.12 13.79
CA ALA A 67 3.43 -9.29 14.10
C ALA A 67 3.46 -8.03 13.23
N ARG A 68 4.11 -7.00 13.76
CA ARG A 68 4.48 -5.78 13.06
C ARG A 68 6.00 -5.70 13.01
N VAL A 69 6.52 -5.56 11.81
CA VAL A 69 7.95 -5.32 11.57
C VAL A 69 8.11 -4.05 10.75
N SER A 70 9.26 -3.38 10.86
CA SER A 70 9.54 -2.14 10.14
C SER A 70 10.97 -2.08 9.63
N ASN A 71 11.16 -1.39 8.49
CA ASN A 71 12.45 -0.99 7.94
C ASN A 71 12.35 0.47 7.48
N GLY A 72 13.00 1.38 8.21
CA GLY A 72 12.79 2.81 8.05
C GLY A 72 11.32 3.18 8.25
N SER A 73 10.73 3.86 7.27
CA SER A 73 9.30 4.23 7.26
C SER A 73 8.38 3.11 6.76
N LEU A 74 8.93 2.06 6.17
CA LEU A 74 8.14 0.93 5.68
C LEU A 74 7.70 0.05 6.87
N VAL A 75 6.40 -0.10 7.01
CA VAL A 75 5.77 -0.95 8.03
C VAL A 75 5.10 -2.14 7.35
N LEU A 76 5.41 -3.35 7.82
CA LEU A 76 4.81 -4.58 7.35
C LEU A 76 4.06 -5.28 8.49
N TRP A 77 2.81 -5.62 8.23
CA TRP A 77 1.95 -6.38 9.10
C TRP A 77 1.90 -7.84 8.65
N LEU A 78 2.42 -8.73 9.47
CA LEU A 78 2.40 -10.17 9.24
C LEU A 78 1.18 -10.75 9.94
N SER A 79 0.19 -11.16 9.16
CA SER A 79 -1.09 -11.69 9.64
C SER A 79 -1.13 -13.20 9.48
N GLY A 80 -1.02 -13.90 10.61
CA GLY A 80 -1.12 -15.34 10.67
C GLY A 80 -2.55 -15.85 10.80
N PRO A 81 -2.74 -17.17 10.79
CA PRO A 81 -4.02 -17.79 11.06
C PRO A 81 -4.62 -17.32 12.39
N GLY A 82 -5.92 -17.04 12.39
CA GLY A 82 -6.63 -16.54 13.58
C GLY A 82 -6.55 -15.04 13.81
N SER A 83 -5.73 -14.29 13.07
CA SER A 83 -5.78 -12.82 13.13
C SER A 83 -7.06 -12.30 12.50
N SER A 84 -7.51 -11.11 12.94
CA SER A 84 -8.66 -10.43 12.31
C SER A 84 -8.41 -10.11 10.84
N GLY A 85 -7.14 -9.88 10.47
CA GLY A 85 -6.73 -9.59 9.10
C GLY A 85 -6.63 -10.81 8.19
N SER A 86 -6.84 -12.03 8.71
CA SER A 86 -6.82 -13.29 7.94
C SER A 86 -8.19 -13.96 7.85
N ARG A 87 -9.24 -13.30 8.35
CA ARG A 87 -10.60 -13.86 8.29
C ARG A 87 -11.07 -13.98 6.84
N PRO A 88 -11.82 -15.05 6.52
CA PRO A 88 -12.46 -15.16 5.22
C PRO A 88 -13.31 -13.94 4.89
N LEU A 89 -13.44 -13.64 3.60
CA LEU A 89 -14.37 -12.63 3.12
C LEU A 89 -15.82 -13.12 3.25
N PRO A 90 -16.82 -12.22 3.22
CA PRO A 90 -18.24 -12.61 3.30
C PRO A 90 -18.68 -13.60 2.21
N ASP A 91 -18.00 -13.62 1.07
CA ASP A 91 -18.25 -14.55 -0.04
C ASP A 91 -17.51 -15.90 0.12
N GLY A 92 -16.84 -16.12 1.25
CA GLY A 92 -16.13 -17.37 1.58
C GLY A 92 -14.71 -17.46 1.07
N ARG A 93 -14.20 -16.48 0.29
CA ARG A 93 -12.80 -16.48 -0.17
C ARG A 93 -11.83 -16.33 0.99
N GLN A 94 -10.80 -17.17 1.01
CA GLN A 94 -9.73 -17.12 1.98
C GLN A 94 -8.71 -16.05 1.59
N GLN A 95 -8.13 -15.41 2.60
CA GLN A 95 -6.99 -14.51 2.41
C GLN A 95 -5.70 -15.33 2.56
N GLU A 96 -5.02 -15.55 1.45
CA GLU A 96 -3.85 -16.42 1.39
C GLU A 96 -2.57 -15.65 1.07
N PRO A 97 -1.38 -16.17 1.46
CA PRO A 97 -0.09 -15.65 1.06
C PRO A 97 0.13 -15.70 -0.45
N GLY A 98 1.11 -14.95 -0.94
CA GLY A 98 1.54 -14.98 -2.34
C GLY A 98 1.03 -13.80 -3.16
N GLY A 99 0.74 -14.05 -4.42
CA GLY A 99 0.32 -13.01 -5.38
C GLY A 99 1.46 -12.35 -6.13
N TRP A 100 1.19 -11.16 -6.71
CA TRP A 100 2.13 -10.40 -7.53
C TRP A 100 2.48 -9.04 -6.96
N ASN A 101 1.60 -8.45 -6.14
CA ASN A 101 1.89 -7.21 -5.44
C ASN A 101 2.97 -7.45 -4.40
N ARG A 102 3.96 -6.56 -4.36
CA ARG A 102 5.15 -6.75 -3.53
C ARG A 102 5.68 -5.45 -2.97
N LEU A 103 6.34 -5.53 -1.85
CA LEU A 103 7.19 -4.47 -1.37
C LEU A 103 8.51 -4.48 -2.14
N ALA A 104 9.12 -3.32 -2.35
CA ALA A 104 10.43 -3.18 -2.95
C ALA A 104 11.42 -2.62 -1.93
N LEU A 105 12.62 -3.19 -1.90
CA LEU A 105 13.72 -2.76 -1.06
C LEU A 105 14.89 -2.36 -1.96
N GLU A 106 15.40 -1.15 -1.78
CA GLU A 106 16.57 -0.67 -2.48
C GLU A 106 17.84 -1.27 -1.90
N VAL A 107 18.76 -1.67 -2.78
CA VAL A 107 20.09 -2.19 -2.44
C VAL A 107 21.15 -1.49 -3.28
N GLU A 108 22.37 -1.38 -2.77
CA GLU A 108 23.47 -0.71 -3.47
C GLU A 108 24.18 -1.59 -4.50
N ASP A 109 24.25 -2.90 -4.25
CA ASP A 109 24.89 -3.92 -5.10
C ASP A 109 24.00 -5.15 -5.16
N LEU A 110 23.12 -5.19 -6.14
CA LEU A 110 22.15 -6.27 -6.30
C LEU A 110 22.81 -7.62 -6.58
N PRO A 111 23.82 -7.76 -7.45
CA PRO A 111 24.49 -9.04 -7.69
C PRO A 111 25.09 -9.64 -6.41
N SER A 112 25.82 -8.85 -5.63
CA SER A 112 26.44 -9.33 -4.37
C SER A 112 25.38 -9.70 -3.33
N CYS A 113 24.31 -8.89 -3.21
CA CYS A 113 23.19 -9.15 -2.32
C CYS A 113 22.50 -10.49 -2.68
N VAL A 114 22.20 -10.70 -3.96
CA VAL A 114 21.57 -11.93 -4.46
C VAL A 114 22.47 -13.15 -4.23
N ALA A 115 23.78 -13.05 -4.49
CA ALA A 115 24.72 -14.14 -4.25
C ALA A 115 24.74 -14.56 -2.75
N ALA A 116 24.77 -13.58 -1.85
CA ALA A 116 24.72 -13.83 -0.42
C ALA A 116 23.39 -14.51 0.01
N MET A 117 22.27 -14.03 -0.52
CA MET A 117 20.94 -14.58 -0.20
C MET A 117 20.74 -15.98 -0.79
N LYS A 118 21.20 -16.24 -2.02
CA LYS A 118 21.20 -17.60 -2.61
C LYS A 118 22.04 -18.55 -1.77
N LYS A 119 23.21 -18.13 -1.28
CA LYS A 119 24.04 -18.93 -0.36
C LYS A 119 23.35 -19.20 0.99
N ALA A 120 22.52 -18.27 1.46
CA ALA A 120 21.71 -18.46 2.66
C ALA A 120 20.43 -19.30 2.41
N GLY A 121 20.22 -19.79 1.18
CA GLY A 121 19.09 -20.67 0.83
C GLY A 121 17.78 -19.94 0.53
N LEU A 122 17.80 -18.62 0.29
CA LEU A 122 16.60 -17.88 -0.06
C LEU A 122 16.15 -18.22 -1.49
N ARG A 123 14.83 -18.25 -1.69
CA ARG A 123 14.22 -18.58 -2.98
C ARG A 123 13.95 -17.31 -3.80
N PHE A 124 14.26 -17.37 -5.08
CA PHE A 124 14.00 -16.32 -6.03
C PHE A 124 13.00 -16.80 -7.09
N ARG A 125 12.16 -15.90 -7.60
CA ARG A 125 11.16 -16.17 -8.63
C ARG A 125 11.74 -16.08 -10.04
N ASN A 126 12.78 -15.25 -10.23
CA ASN A 126 13.40 -14.97 -11.52
C ASN A 126 14.91 -14.73 -11.35
N GLU A 127 15.58 -14.42 -12.42
CA GLU A 127 16.95 -13.91 -12.42
C GLU A 127 16.94 -12.38 -12.42
N ILE A 128 18.14 -11.77 -12.29
CA ILE A 128 18.28 -10.31 -12.30
C ILE A 128 17.86 -9.76 -13.65
N GLU A 129 16.85 -8.90 -13.64
CA GLU A 129 16.36 -8.17 -14.81
C GLU A 129 16.95 -6.77 -14.80
N THR A 130 17.40 -6.29 -15.99
CA THR A 130 17.95 -4.94 -16.15
C THR A 130 17.02 -4.13 -17.04
N GLY A 131 16.66 -2.94 -16.57
CA GLY A 131 15.81 -1.99 -17.30
C GLY A 131 16.37 -0.57 -17.21
N PRO A 132 15.69 0.42 -17.83
CA PRO A 132 16.12 1.82 -17.79
C PRO A 132 16.22 2.41 -16.38
N GLY A 133 15.42 1.92 -15.44
CA GLY A 133 15.40 2.39 -14.04
C GLY A 133 16.46 1.75 -13.15
N GLY A 134 17.10 0.66 -13.60
CA GLY A 134 18.06 -0.09 -12.79
C GLY A 134 17.95 -1.60 -12.97
N LYS A 135 18.35 -2.33 -11.92
CA LYS A 135 18.29 -3.79 -11.88
C LYS A 135 17.31 -4.24 -10.80
N GLN A 136 16.61 -5.34 -11.02
CA GLN A 136 15.64 -5.87 -10.08
C GLN A 136 15.61 -7.40 -10.09
N ILE A 137 15.16 -7.98 -8.99
CA ILE A 137 14.90 -9.42 -8.85
C ILE A 137 13.81 -9.62 -7.79
N GLN A 138 13.04 -10.69 -7.91
CA GLN A 138 12.03 -11.05 -6.94
C GLN A 138 12.47 -12.28 -6.13
N LEU A 139 12.40 -12.18 -4.81
CA LEU A 139 12.51 -13.30 -3.89
C LEU A 139 11.18 -13.56 -3.20
N GLU A 140 11.08 -14.69 -2.54
CA GLU A 140 9.91 -15.07 -1.77
C GLU A 140 10.23 -15.17 -0.29
N ASP A 141 9.28 -14.73 0.54
CA ASP A 141 9.28 -15.09 1.95
C ASP A 141 8.96 -16.58 2.14
N PRO A 142 9.01 -17.14 3.35
CA PRO A 142 8.75 -18.56 3.58
C PRO A 142 7.37 -19.04 3.15
N ASP A 143 6.40 -18.14 2.99
CA ASP A 143 5.02 -18.47 2.61
C ASP A 143 4.71 -18.13 1.14
N GLY A 144 5.71 -17.65 0.38
CA GLY A 144 5.60 -17.33 -1.04
C GLY A 144 5.15 -15.89 -1.31
N ASN A 145 5.15 -15.01 -0.31
CA ASN A 145 4.91 -13.59 -0.55
C ASN A 145 6.12 -12.99 -1.26
N PRO A 146 5.91 -12.22 -2.34
CA PRO A 146 7.01 -11.65 -3.10
C PRO A 146 7.61 -10.41 -2.44
N VAL A 147 8.93 -10.31 -2.53
CA VAL A 147 9.72 -9.13 -2.19
C VAL A 147 10.60 -8.80 -3.40
N GLU A 148 10.66 -7.55 -3.80
CA GLU A 148 11.58 -7.10 -4.85
C GLU A 148 12.81 -6.46 -4.23
N LEU A 149 13.98 -6.84 -4.71
CA LEU A 149 15.23 -6.11 -4.50
C LEU A 149 15.52 -5.28 -5.75
N PHE A 150 15.83 -4.01 -5.55
CA PHE A 150 16.02 -3.05 -6.62
C PHE A 150 17.33 -2.26 -6.42
N GLU A 151 18.16 -2.21 -7.46
CA GLU A 151 19.34 -1.35 -7.53
C GLU A 151 19.06 -0.26 -8.57
N PRO A 152 18.95 1.03 -8.19
CA PRO A 152 18.71 2.12 -9.13
C PRO A 152 19.83 2.25 -10.16
N ALA A 153 19.49 2.69 -11.37
CA ALA A 153 20.48 3.14 -12.35
C ALA A 153 21.24 4.36 -11.78
N ARG A 154 22.55 4.39 -12.00
CA ARG A 154 23.42 5.50 -11.61
C ARG A 154 23.71 6.40 -12.79
#